data_fd83d92dbefbb3ad17be0200454877d3
#
_entry.id   fd83d92dbefbb3ad17be0200454877d3
#
_cell.length_a   1.000
_cell.length_b   1.000
_cell.length_c   1.000
_cell.angle_alpha   90.00
_cell.angle_beta   90.00
_cell.angle_gamma   90.00
#
_symmetry.space_group_name_H-M   'P 1'
#
loop_
_entity.id
_entity.type
_entity.pdbx_description
1 polymer ?
#
loop_
_entity_poly.entity_id
_entity_poly.type
_entity_poly.pdbx_seq_one_letter_code
_entity_poly.pdbx_strand_id
1 'polypeptide(L)'
;MERKTDAQLFFSEGDCVAPLGLIPLEGARELGEKINAHLARWAKEAGREQDNFIIESECPRFASGDGKGLIKSTVRGDDLYFIVDVGNYSCTYNMFGHKNCMSPDDHYQDLKRLIQAASGKAYRINVIMPILYGGRQHRRSYRESLDCAVMLQELAAMGVSNVVTFDAHDPRVQNAVPLMGFDNVMPTYQVLKALFRNVPDISLTR
;
A
#
# COMPACT_ATOMS: atom_id res chain seq x y z
N MET A 1 -28.45 -20.54 -12.88
CA MET A 1 -27.89 -19.70 -11.81
C MET A 1 -26.79 -18.89 -12.46
N GLU A 2 -27.01 -17.61 -12.72
CA GLU A 2 -25.99 -16.74 -13.32
C GLU A 2 -24.80 -16.61 -12.36
N ARG A 3 -23.60 -16.76 -12.89
CA ARG A 3 -22.36 -16.61 -12.12
C ARG A 3 -22.15 -15.13 -11.81
N LYS A 4 -22.15 -14.74 -10.53
CA LYS A 4 -21.85 -13.36 -10.14
C LYS A 4 -20.49 -12.93 -10.70
N THR A 5 -20.36 -11.70 -11.16
CA THR A 5 -19.07 -11.11 -11.56
C THR A 5 -18.20 -10.85 -10.33
N ASP A 6 -16.88 -10.68 -10.53
CA ASP A 6 -15.95 -10.33 -9.44
C ASP A 6 -16.38 -9.04 -8.74
N ALA A 7 -16.90 -8.06 -9.48
CA ALA A 7 -17.45 -6.82 -8.95
C ALA A 7 -18.66 -7.07 -8.05
N GLN A 8 -19.59 -7.93 -8.48
CA GLN A 8 -20.78 -8.29 -7.69
C GLN A 8 -20.42 -9.12 -6.46
N LEU A 9 -19.35 -9.92 -6.52
CA LEU A 9 -18.85 -10.65 -5.36
C LEU A 9 -18.20 -9.71 -4.36
N PHE A 10 -17.36 -8.77 -4.82
CA PHE A 10 -16.65 -7.82 -3.96
C PHE A 10 -17.58 -6.86 -3.23
N PHE A 11 -18.66 -6.39 -3.90
CA PHE A 11 -19.62 -5.45 -3.34
C PHE A 11 -20.95 -6.10 -2.93
N SER A 12 -21.03 -7.43 -2.74
CA SER A 12 -22.27 -8.08 -2.31
C SER A 12 -22.70 -7.57 -0.92
N GLU A 13 -24.01 -7.53 -0.70
CA GLU A 13 -24.56 -7.15 0.60
C GLU A 13 -24.07 -8.11 1.69
N GLY A 14 -23.41 -7.56 2.71
CA GLY A 14 -22.88 -8.31 3.85
C GLY A 14 -21.38 -8.59 3.81
N ASP A 15 -20.69 -8.38 2.68
CA ASP A 15 -19.25 -8.70 2.57
C ASP A 15 -18.33 -7.51 2.91
N CYS A 16 -18.82 -6.26 2.87
CA CYS A 16 -18.08 -5.10 3.35
C CYS A 16 -18.30 -4.89 4.84
N VAL A 17 -17.29 -5.22 5.63
CA VAL A 17 -17.34 -5.09 7.11
C VAL A 17 -17.36 -3.62 7.53
N ALA A 18 -16.78 -2.73 6.73
CA ALA A 18 -16.70 -1.28 6.96
C ALA A 18 -16.54 -0.53 5.62
N PRO A 19 -16.82 0.79 5.58
CA PRO A 19 -16.53 1.61 4.42
C PRO A 19 -15.06 1.55 4.02
N LEU A 20 -14.78 1.36 2.73
CA LEU A 20 -13.43 1.28 2.20
C LEU A 20 -12.85 2.68 1.99
N GLY A 21 -11.65 2.94 2.51
CA GLY A 21 -10.90 4.17 2.28
C GLY A 21 -9.48 3.91 1.77
N LEU A 22 -9.10 4.60 0.68
CA LEU A 22 -7.75 4.57 0.14
C LEU A 22 -6.98 5.82 0.55
N ILE A 23 -5.78 5.66 1.08
CA ILE A 23 -4.88 6.76 1.44
C ILE A 23 -3.56 6.57 0.69
N PRO A 24 -3.48 7.00 -0.58
CA PRO A 24 -2.22 6.97 -1.33
C PRO A 24 -1.30 8.07 -0.82
N LEU A 25 -0.08 7.70 -0.45
CA LEU A 25 1.00 8.62 -0.14
C LEU A 25 1.51 9.31 -1.42
N GLU A 26 2.29 10.38 -1.28
CA GLU A 26 2.77 11.20 -2.39
C GLU A 26 3.38 10.37 -3.52
N GLY A 27 4.30 9.44 -3.20
CA GLY A 27 4.97 8.59 -4.18
C GLY A 27 4.08 7.53 -4.83
N ALA A 28 2.89 7.29 -4.29
CA ALA A 28 1.95 6.26 -4.74
C ALA A 28 0.65 6.83 -5.31
N ARG A 29 0.54 8.14 -5.53
CA ARG A 29 -0.71 8.79 -6.01
C ARG A 29 -1.22 8.18 -7.30
N GLU A 30 -0.37 8.01 -8.30
CA GLU A 30 -0.76 7.42 -9.59
C GLU A 30 -1.31 5.99 -9.44
N LEU A 31 -0.69 5.19 -8.58
CA LEU A 31 -1.18 3.84 -8.26
C LEU A 31 -2.53 3.89 -7.55
N GLY A 32 -2.66 4.79 -6.57
CA GLY A 32 -3.91 5.02 -5.84
C GLY A 32 -5.06 5.43 -6.75
N GLU A 33 -4.81 6.34 -7.69
CA GLU A 33 -5.80 6.76 -8.70
C GLU A 33 -6.24 5.62 -9.61
N LYS A 34 -5.30 4.77 -10.06
CA LYS A 34 -5.61 3.58 -10.86
C LYS A 34 -6.46 2.56 -10.08
N ILE A 35 -6.13 2.33 -8.82
CA ILE A 35 -6.93 1.47 -7.93
C ILE A 35 -8.32 2.07 -7.74
N ASN A 36 -8.42 3.36 -7.44
CA ASN A 36 -9.69 4.06 -7.27
C ASN A 36 -10.58 3.95 -8.51
N ALA A 37 -10.03 4.21 -9.69
CA ALA A 37 -10.78 4.10 -10.95
C ALA A 37 -11.29 2.67 -11.19
N HIS A 38 -10.52 1.66 -10.79
CA HIS A 38 -10.93 0.27 -10.90
C HIS A 38 -12.08 -0.07 -9.93
N LEU A 39 -11.97 0.38 -8.67
CA LEU A 39 -13.01 0.19 -7.65
C LEU A 39 -14.30 0.95 -8.01
N ALA A 40 -14.20 2.18 -8.50
CA ALA A 40 -15.36 2.97 -8.96
C ALA A 40 -16.12 2.26 -10.10
N ARG A 41 -15.37 1.67 -11.06
CA ARG A 41 -15.98 0.86 -12.11
C ARG A 41 -16.70 -0.37 -11.52
N TRP A 42 -16.08 -1.09 -10.59
CA TRP A 42 -16.68 -2.24 -9.95
C TRP A 42 -17.89 -1.88 -9.09
N ALA A 43 -17.86 -0.74 -8.38
CA ALA A 43 -18.99 -0.23 -7.63
C ALA A 43 -20.19 0.03 -8.56
N LYS A 44 -19.95 0.69 -9.71
CA LYS A 44 -20.97 0.94 -10.72
C LYS A 44 -21.55 -0.36 -11.31
N GLU A 45 -20.70 -1.35 -11.62
CA GLU A 45 -21.13 -2.67 -12.11
C GLU A 45 -21.98 -3.43 -11.07
N ALA A 46 -21.74 -3.16 -9.78
CA ALA A 46 -22.50 -3.71 -8.65
C ALA A 46 -23.75 -2.85 -8.29
N GLY A 47 -24.04 -1.78 -9.05
CA GLY A 47 -25.19 -0.91 -8.81
C GLY A 47 -25.01 0.07 -7.65
N ARG A 48 -23.78 0.36 -7.23
CA ARG A 48 -23.47 1.37 -6.20
C ARG A 48 -23.12 2.71 -6.83
N GLU A 49 -23.52 3.80 -6.18
CA GLU A 49 -23.23 5.16 -6.66
C GLU A 49 -21.85 5.69 -6.23
N GLN A 50 -21.11 4.94 -5.42
CA GLN A 50 -19.80 5.38 -4.93
C GLN A 50 -18.77 5.35 -6.07
N ASP A 51 -18.22 6.53 -6.40
CA ASP A 51 -17.27 6.73 -7.49
C ASP A 51 -15.86 7.12 -7.00
N ASN A 52 -15.72 7.43 -5.71
CA ASN A 52 -14.44 7.81 -5.11
C ASN A 52 -14.23 7.14 -3.75
N PHE A 53 -13.07 6.53 -3.59
CA PHE A 53 -12.63 5.87 -2.36
C PHE A 53 -11.39 6.55 -1.77
N ILE A 54 -10.82 7.57 -2.45
CA ILE A 54 -9.61 8.26 -1.98
C ILE A 54 -9.96 9.23 -0.86
N ILE A 55 -9.24 9.09 0.24
CA ILE A 55 -9.25 10.01 1.37
C ILE A 55 -8.04 10.92 1.23
N GLU A 56 -8.27 12.22 1.15
CA GLU A 56 -7.19 13.20 1.02
C GLU A 56 -6.29 13.23 2.24
N SER A 57 -5.00 13.14 1.98
CA SER A 57 -3.95 13.19 2.99
C SER A 57 -2.71 13.92 2.47
N GLU A 58 -1.90 14.40 3.38
CA GLU A 58 -0.63 15.05 3.06
C GLU A 58 0.39 14.91 4.18
N CYS A 59 1.67 15.00 3.82
CA CYS A 59 2.78 15.02 4.77
C CYS A 59 3.62 16.30 4.54
N PRO A 60 3.15 17.48 4.95
CA PRO A 60 3.92 18.71 4.79
C PRO A 60 5.21 18.67 5.60
N ARG A 61 6.25 19.29 5.04
CA ARG A 61 7.57 19.40 5.68
C ARG A 61 7.76 20.78 6.28
N PHE A 62 8.38 20.82 7.46
CA PHE A 62 8.96 22.02 8.03
C PHE A 62 10.30 22.35 7.35
N ALA A 63 10.80 23.56 7.55
CA ALA A 63 12.08 23.99 6.97
C ALA A 63 13.28 23.11 7.38
N SER A 64 13.21 22.48 8.54
CA SER A 64 14.18 21.50 9.06
C SER A 64 14.14 20.13 8.39
N GLY A 65 13.12 19.87 7.53
CA GLY A 65 12.89 18.57 6.92
C GLY A 65 11.94 17.65 7.69
N ASP A 66 11.61 17.99 8.94
CA ASP A 66 10.59 17.27 9.71
C ASP A 66 9.24 17.35 9.01
N GLY A 67 8.45 16.28 9.13
CA GLY A 67 7.10 16.24 8.57
C GLY A 67 6.03 15.96 9.61
N LYS A 68 4.79 16.20 9.22
CA LYS A 68 3.61 15.74 9.98
C LYS A 68 2.61 15.07 9.03
N GLY A 69 1.88 14.07 9.50
CA GLY A 69 0.80 13.46 8.76
C GLY A 69 -0.51 14.20 8.98
N LEU A 70 -1.25 14.50 7.93
CA LEU A 70 -2.58 15.10 7.96
C LEU A 70 -3.55 14.28 7.12
N ILE A 71 -4.71 13.95 7.70
CA ILE A 71 -5.85 13.36 6.99
C ILE A 71 -6.96 14.39 7.04
N LYS A 72 -7.51 14.77 5.87
CA LYS A 72 -8.40 15.94 5.73
C LYS A 72 -9.87 15.63 5.99
N SER A 73 -10.25 14.37 6.10
CA SER A 73 -11.62 13.94 6.38
C SER A 73 -11.68 12.95 7.53
N THR A 74 -12.88 12.66 8.00
CA THR A 74 -13.08 11.63 9.02
C THR A 74 -12.75 10.26 8.46
N VAL A 75 -12.09 9.43 9.27
CA VAL A 75 -11.78 8.02 8.95
C VAL A 75 -12.37 7.08 10.02
N ARG A 76 -13.36 7.60 10.75
CA ARG A 76 -13.96 6.85 11.85
C ARG A 76 -14.78 5.69 11.35
N GLY A 77 -14.36 4.49 11.70
CA GLY A 77 -15.02 3.25 11.33
C GLY A 77 -14.67 2.74 9.95
N ASP A 78 -13.77 3.40 9.21
CA ASP A 78 -13.37 2.99 7.86
C ASP A 78 -12.35 1.85 7.87
N ASP A 79 -12.41 1.00 6.87
CA ASP A 79 -11.37 0.02 6.53
C ASP A 79 -10.36 0.71 5.60
N LEU A 80 -9.22 1.10 6.16
CA LEU A 80 -8.23 1.93 5.50
C LEU A 80 -7.13 1.12 4.82
N TYR A 81 -6.78 1.54 3.60
CA TYR A 81 -5.66 1.04 2.83
C TYR A 81 -4.67 2.16 2.52
N PHE A 82 -3.57 2.21 3.24
CA PHE A 82 -2.44 3.09 2.96
C PHE A 82 -1.63 2.52 1.81
N ILE A 83 -1.40 3.31 0.77
CA ILE A 83 -0.63 2.88 -0.40
C ILE A 83 0.66 3.67 -0.43
N VAL A 84 1.80 2.99 -0.33
CA VAL A 84 3.13 3.61 -0.28
C VAL A 84 4.09 2.97 -1.27
N ASP A 85 4.71 3.79 -2.11
CA ASP A 85 5.84 3.39 -2.95
C ASP A 85 7.14 3.96 -2.36
N VAL A 86 7.86 3.12 -1.63
CA VAL A 86 9.13 3.49 -0.99
C VAL A 86 10.27 3.63 -2.00
N GLY A 87 10.08 3.15 -3.22
CA GLY A 87 11.08 3.22 -4.30
C GLY A 87 10.96 4.47 -5.16
N ASN A 88 10.00 5.35 -4.93
CA ASN A 88 9.77 6.52 -5.77
C ASN A 88 10.71 7.67 -5.43
N TYR A 89 11.77 7.84 -6.22
CA TYR A 89 12.76 8.93 -6.07
C TYR A 89 12.34 10.25 -6.74
N SER A 90 11.20 10.32 -7.39
CA SER A 90 10.71 11.55 -8.04
C SER A 90 10.13 12.55 -7.05
N CYS A 91 9.68 12.09 -5.88
CA CYS A 91 9.17 12.93 -4.82
C CYS A 91 10.29 13.73 -4.16
N THR A 92 10.03 15.00 -3.90
CA THR A 92 11.04 15.90 -3.34
C THR A 92 10.43 16.80 -2.27
N TYR A 93 11.27 17.25 -1.34
CA TYR A 93 10.93 18.26 -0.34
C TYR A 93 12.06 19.27 -0.18
N ASN A 94 11.74 20.43 0.38
CA ASN A 94 12.73 21.46 0.68
C ASN A 94 13.18 21.34 2.15
N MET A 95 14.49 21.40 2.37
CA MET A 95 15.11 21.44 3.69
C MET A 95 16.15 22.56 3.70
N PHE A 96 15.95 23.57 4.55
CA PHE A 96 16.80 24.80 4.61
C PHE A 96 17.06 25.44 3.24
N GLY A 97 16.04 25.46 2.38
CA GLY A 97 16.13 26.04 1.03
C GLY A 97 16.73 25.11 -0.04
N HIS A 98 17.18 23.91 0.33
CA HIS A 98 17.69 22.91 -0.60
C HIS A 98 16.63 21.87 -0.96
N LYS A 99 16.53 21.56 -2.26
CA LYS A 99 15.65 20.50 -2.77
C LYS A 99 16.29 19.13 -2.55
N ASN A 100 15.60 18.25 -1.85
CA ASN A 100 16.03 16.89 -1.55
C ASN A 100 15.06 15.88 -2.14
N CYS A 101 15.56 14.80 -2.74
CA CYS A 101 14.74 13.67 -3.13
C CYS A 101 14.37 12.85 -1.89
N MET A 102 13.15 12.34 -1.86
CA MET A 102 12.73 11.43 -0.79
C MET A 102 13.46 10.08 -0.91
N SER A 103 14.02 9.64 0.19
CA SER A 103 14.57 8.30 0.36
C SER A 103 13.48 7.29 0.70
N PRO A 104 13.75 5.97 0.65
CA PRO A 104 12.84 4.96 1.21
C PRO A 104 12.47 5.22 2.67
N ASP A 105 13.41 5.73 3.47
CA ASP A 105 13.18 6.08 4.87
C ASP A 105 12.20 7.25 5.02
N ASP A 106 12.29 8.26 4.14
CA ASP A 106 11.34 9.38 4.12
C ASP A 106 9.91 8.90 3.84
N HIS A 107 9.74 8.04 2.81
CA HIS A 107 8.44 7.46 2.47
C HIS A 107 7.89 6.60 3.61
N TYR A 108 8.74 5.76 4.21
CA TYR A 108 8.33 4.92 5.33
C TYR A 108 7.98 5.75 6.57
N GLN A 109 8.72 6.83 6.85
CA GLN A 109 8.39 7.71 7.96
C GLN A 109 7.08 8.48 7.72
N ASP A 110 6.77 8.88 6.49
CA ASP A 110 5.49 9.49 6.14
C ASP A 110 4.32 8.52 6.29
N LEU A 111 4.51 7.25 5.92
CA LEU A 111 3.53 6.20 6.19
C LEU A 111 3.21 6.12 7.70
N LYS A 112 4.23 6.07 8.55
CA LYS A 112 4.03 6.03 10.01
C LYS A 112 3.29 7.26 10.53
N ARG A 113 3.56 8.45 9.99
CA ARG A 113 2.86 9.70 10.37
C ARG A 113 1.37 9.64 10.02
N LEU A 114 1.03 9.15 8.83
CA LEU A 114 -0.38 9.03 8.43
C LEU A 114 -1.11 7.93 9.19
N ILE A 115 -0.47 6.78 9.47
CA ILE A 115 -1.04 5.75 10.33
C ILE A 115 -1.34 6.32 11.72
N GLN A 116 -0.43 7.11 12.31
CA GLN A 116 -0.65 7.77 13.59
C GLN A 116 -1.84 8.73 13.53
N ALA A 117 -2.00 9.47 12.44
CA ALA A 117 -3.13 10.40 12.28
C ALA A 117 -4.50 9.67 12.20
N ALA A 118 -4.52 8.43 11.73
CA ALA A 118 -5.71 7.58 11.64
C ALA A 118 -5.97 6.75 12.90
N SER A 119 -4.93 6.50 13.72
CA SER A 119 -4.97 5.54 14.84
C SER A 119 -6.08 5.82 15.84
N GLY A 120 -6.72 4.74 16.31
CA GLY A 120 -7.81 4.77 17.28
C GLY A 120 -9.15 5.25 16.73
N LYS A 121 -9.27 5.48 15.41
CA LYS A 121 -10.50 5.93 14.74
C LYS A 121 -10.94 4.98 13.63
N ALA A 122 -10.01 4.47 12.84
CA ALA A 122 -10.30 3.50 11.79
C ALA A 122 -10.79 2.17 12.37
N TYR A 123 -11.63 1.46 11.62
CA TYR A 123 -12.02 0.09 11.93
C TYR A 123 -10.84 -0.86 11.76
N ARG A 124 -10.12 -0.72 10.64
CA ARG A 124 -8.94 -1.54 10.31
C ARG A 124 -7.94 -0.71 9.52
N ILE A 125 -6.66 -1.03 9.66
CA ILE A 125 -5.57 -0.39 8.92
C ILE A 125 -4.80 -1.46 8.15
N ASN A 126 -4.73 -1.29 6.84
CA ASN A 126 -3.95 -2.13 5.93
C ASN A 126 -2.92 -1.28 5.19
N VAL A 127 -1.81 -1.88 4.81
CA VAL A 127 -0.75 -1.22 4.05
C VAL A 127 -0.51 -1.97 2.75
N ILE A 128 -0.57 -1.26 1.62
CA ILE A 128 -0.14 -1.74 0.31
C ILE A 128 1.22 -1.11 0.02
N MET A 129 2.26 -1.93 0.00
CA MET A 129 3.65 -1.54 -0.18
C MET A 129 4.25 -2.39 -1.31
N PRO A 130 4.10 -1.98 -2.59
CA PRO A 130 4.52 -2.78 -3.74
C PRO A 130 5.99 -3.23 -3.67
N ILE A 131 6.87 -2.34 -3.26
CA ILE A 131 8.27 -2.64 -2.95
C ILE A 131 8.40 -2.68 -1.43
N LEU A 132 8.70 -3.87 -0.88
CA LEU A 132 8.80 -4.03 0.57
C LEU A 132 10.02 -3.28 1.12
N TYR A 133 9.77 -2.31 2.02
CA TYR A 133 10.82 -1.54 2.69
C TYR A 133 11.76 -2.48 3.46
N GLY A 134 13.06 -2.29 3.28
CA GLY A 134 14.07 -3.15 3.92
C GLY A 134 14.03 -4.62 3.46
N GLY A 135 13.32 -4.97 2.39
CA GLY A 135 13.09 -6.35 1.96
C GLY A 135 14.37 -7.18 1.71
N ARG A 136 15.49 -6.53 1.40
CA ARG A 136 16.81 -7.19 1.28
C ARG A 136 17.47 -7.46 2.63
N GLN A 137 17.02 -6.79 3.70
CA GLN A 137 17.47 -6.97 5.09
C GLN A 137 16.55 -7.95 5.83
N HIS A 138 16.36 -9.14 5.23
CA HIS A 138 15.41 -10.16 5.70
C HIS A 138 16.05 -11.23 6.60
N ARG A 139 17.38 -11.28 6.67
CA ARG A 139 18.14 -12.19 7.53
C ARG A 139 19.38 -11.49 8.08
N ARG A 140 19.85 -11.99 9.23
CA ARG A 140 21.07 -11.51 9.87
C ARG A 140 22.14 -12.60 9.84
N SER A 141 23.33 -12.27 9.40
CA SER A 141 24.47 -13.19 9.37
C SER A 141 25.52 -12.85 10.42
N TYR A 142 25.65 -11.57 10.76
CA TYR A 142 26.61 -11.04 11.74
C TYR A 142 25.95 -9.93 12.57
N ARG A 143 26.70 -8.88 12.91
CA ARG A 143 26.22 -7.69 13.63
C ARG A 143 25.60 -6.70 12.64
N GLU A 144 24.48 -7.08 12.05
CA GLU A 144 23.75 -6.32 11.04
C GLU A 144 22.38 -5.91 11.57
N SER A 145 21.83 -4.86 11.00
CA SER A 145 20.40 -4.53 11.21
C SER A 145 19.51 -5.60 10.58
N LEU A 146 18.26 -5.65 11.00
CA LEU A 146 17.24 -6.54 10.44
C LEU A 146 15.98 -5.72 10.10
N ASP A 147 16.16 -4.75 9.19
CA ASP A 147 15.22 -3.68 8.95
C ASP A 147 13.85 -4.17 8.52
N CYS A 148 13.78 -5.21 7.69
CA CYS A 148 12.51 -5.75 7.24
C CYS A 148 11.65 -6.30 8.40
N ALA A 149 12.26 -7.05 9.31
CA ALA A 149 11.54 -7.59 10.47
C ALA A 149 11.13 -6.48 11.44
N VAL A 150 12.02 -5.53 11.70
CA VAL A 150 11.74 -4.38 12.58
C VAL A 150 10.60 -3.54 11.99
N MET A 151 10.63 -3.25 10.69
CA MET A 151 9.56 -2.51 10.01
C MET A 151 8.21 -3.20 10.16
N LEU A 152 8.13 -4.52 9.92
CA LEU A 152 6.88 -5.28 10.07
C LEU A 152 6.39 -5.25 11.52
N GLN A 153 7.29 -5.39 12.50
CA GLN A 153 6.97 -5.32 13.92
C GLN A 153 6.50 -3.92 14.34
N GLU A 154 7.12 -2.86 13.83
CA GLU A 154 6.66 -1.48 14.05
C GLU A 154 5.24 -1.28 13.51
N LEU A 155 4.96 -1.70 12.28
CA LEU A 155 3.63 -1.60 11.68
C LEU A 155 2.59 -2.38 12.50
N ALA A 156 2.92 -3.60 12.93
CA ALA A 156 2.04 -4.39 13.79
C ALA A 156 1.77 -3.69 15.13
N ALA A 157 2.79 -3.11 15.77
CA ALA A 157 2.67 -2.36 17.01
C ALA A 157 1.85 -1.07 16.85
N MET A 158 1.83 -0.48 15.65
CA MET A 158 0.99 0.68 15.30
C MET A 158 -0.47 0.31 14.96
N GLY A 159 -0.83 -0.98 15.01
CA GLY A 159 -2.19 -1.45 14.76
C GLY A 159 -2.49 -1.77 13.30
N VAL A 160 -1.47 -1.95 12.45
CA VAL A 160 -1.65 -2.46 11.10
C VAL A 160 -2.07 -3.91 11.16
N SER A 161 -3.16 -4.24 10.49
CA SER A 161 -3.74 -5.60 10.48
C SER A 161 -3.19 -6.44 9.35
N ASN A 162 -2.81 -5.81 8.22
CA ASN A 162 -2.29 -6.53 7.06
C ASN A 162 -1.32 -5.69 6.24
N VAL A 163 -0.29 -6.32 5.70
CA VAL A 163 0.63 -5.74 4.71
C VAL A 163 0.55 -6.53 3.42
N VAL A 164 0.28 -5.85 2.31
CA VAL A 164 0.26 -6.41 0.96
C VAL A 164 1.50 -5.93 0.22
N THR A 165 2.28 -6.84 -0.32
CA THR A 165 3.47 -6.54 -1.14
C THR A 165 3.52 -7.39 -2.40
N PHE A 166 4.36 -7.01 -3.36
CA PHE A 166 4.55 -7.78 -4.60
C PHE A 166 5.95 -8.37 -4.62
N ASP A 167 6.03 -9.68 -4.86
CA ASP A 167 7.28 -10.42 -5.09
C ASP A 167 8.35 -10.10 -4.03
N ALA A 168 8.01 -10.32 -2.77
CA ALA A 168 8.94 -10.10 -1.66
C ALA A 168 10.21 -10.91 -1.88
N HIS A 169 11.39 -10.27 -1.70
CA HIS A 169 12.71 -10.89 -1.88
C HIS A 169 12.86 -12.21 -1.10
N ASP A 170 12.28 -12.28 0.09
CA ASP A 170 12.12 -13.52 0.85
C ASP A 170 10.75 -13.51 1.56
N PRO A 171 9.77 -14.33 1.14
CA PRO A 171 8.44 -14.34 1.74
C PRO A 171 8.42 -14.82 3.20
N ARG A 172 9.51 -15.42 3.71
CA ARG A 172 9.61 -15.86 5.11
C ARG A 172 9.71 -14.70 6.10
N VAL A 173 9.85 -13.45 5.63
CA VAL A 173 9.78 -12.25 6.49
C VAL A 173 8.48 -12.16 7.28
N GLN A 174 7.39 -12.76 6.77
CA GLN A 174 6.12 -12.87 7.49
C GLN A 174 6.25 -13.54 8.87
N ASN A 175 7.27 -14.39 9.06
CA ASN A 175 7.51 -15.06 10.36
C ASN A 175 7.89 -14.07 11.47
N ALA A 176 8.26 -12.83 11.15
CA ALA A 176 8.53 -11.79 12.15
C ALA A 176 7.25 -11.26 12.82
N VAL A 177 6.08 -11.49 12.22
CA VAL A 177 4.78 -10.95 12.65
C VAL A 177 3.67 -12.00 12.52
N PRO A 178 3.70 -13.07 13.32
CA PRO A 178 2.81 -14.23 13.14
C PRO A 178 1.33 -13.93 13.38
N LEU A 179 0.99 -12.78 13.99
CA LEU A 179 -0.38 -12.36 14.27
C LEU A 179 -0.88 -11.25 13.34
N MET A 180 -0.04 -10.74 12.44
CA MET A 180 -0.40 -9.76 11.41
C MET A 180 -0.54 -10.46 10.07
N GLY A 181 -1.53 -10.06 9.26
CA GLY A 181 -1.65 -10.52 7.87
C GLY A 181 -0.47 -10.06 7.02
N PHE A 182 0.00 -10.94 6.13
CA PHE A 182 1.04 -10.60 5.16
C PHE A 182 0.74 -11.28 3.84
N ASP A 183 0.37 -10.49 2.84
CA ASP A 183 0.03 -10.97 1.51
C ASP A 183 1.16 -10.66 0.52
N ASN A 184 1.87 -11.69 0.09
CA ASN A 184 2.86 -11.60 -0.96
C ASN A 184 2.25 -11.96 -2.31
N VAL A 185 1.90 -10.96 -3.11
CA VAL A 185 1.27 -11.14 -4.42
C VAL A 185 2.35 -11.36 -5.49
N MET A 186 2.26 -12.50 -6.18
CA MET A 186 3.17 -12.82 -7.27
C MET A 186 2.66 -12.22 -8.61
N PRO A 187 3.41 -11.34 -9.27
CA PRO A 187 2.98 -10.68 -10.52
C PRO A 187 3.11 -11.58 -11.76
N THR A 188 3.46 -12.84 -11.61
CA THR A 188 3.80 -13.78 -12.70
C THR A 188 2.77 -13.78 -13.82
N TYR A 189 1.47 -13.86 -13.48
CA TYR A 189 0.40 -13.86 -14.50
C TYR A 189 0.38 -12.56 -15.31
N GLN A 190 0.53 -11.42 -14.66
CA GLN A 190 0.50 -10.11 -15.32
C GLN A 190 1.74 -9.90 -16.20
N VAL A 191 2.90 -10.37 -15.73
CA VAL A 191 4.15 -10.34 -16.49
C VAL A 191 4.03 -11.20 -17.75
N LEU A 192 3.57 -12.44 -17.62
CA LEU A 192 3.35 -13.33 -18.77
C LEU A 192 2.33 -12.74 -19.74
N LYS A 193 1.22 -12.22 -19.25
CA LYS A 193 0.20 -11.56 -20.08
C LYS A 193 0.76 -10.37 -20.86
N ALA A 194 1.58 -9.53 -20.21
CA ALA A 194 2.25 -8.40 -20.87
C ALA A 194 3.27 -8.89 -21.90
N LEU A 195 4.04 -9.92 -21.60
CA LEU A 195 5.02 -10.53 -22.48
C LEU A 195 4.35 -11.02 -23.78
N PHE A 196 3.30 -11.83 -23.68
CA PHE A 196 2.56 -12.34 -24.84
C PHE A 196 1.86 -11.25 -25.68
N ARG A 197 1.52 -10.12 -25.06
CA ARG A 197 0.92 -9.00 -25.79
C ARG A 197 1.94 -8.17 -26.58
N ASN A 198 3.15 -8.03 -26.06
CA ASN A 198 4.13 -7.07 -26.57
C ASN A 198 5.26 -7.70 -27.34
N VAL A 199 5.47 -9.00 -27.24
CA VAL A 199 6.52 -9.72 -27.96
C VAL A 199 5.86 -10.69 -28.94
N PRO A 200 5.83 -10.37 -30.26
CA PRO A 200 5.35 -11.30 -31.28
C PRO A 200 6.24 -12.55 -31.31
N ASP A 201 5.65 -13.68 -31.68
CA ASP A 201 6.33 -14.95 -31.94
C ASP A 201 6.97 -15.64 -30.70
N ILE A 202 6.54 -15.30 -29.47
CA ILE A 202 6.92 -16.11 -28.31
C ILE A 202 6.26 -17.49 -28.42
N SER A 203 7.10 -18.52 -28.56
CA SER A 203 6.69 -19.92 -28.47
C SER A 203 7.11 -20.52 -27.13
N LEU A 204 6.17 -21.19 -26.46
CA LEU A 204 6.44 -21.98 -25.25
C LEU A 204 6.79 -23.43 -25.60
N THR A 205 6.90 -23.77 -26.88
CA THR A 205 7.33 -25.11 -27.29
C THR A 205 8.83 -25.25 -27.14
N ARG A 206 9.25 -26.29 -26.43
CA ARG A 206 10.64 -26.76 -26.42
C ARG A 206 11.00 -27.39 -27.73
#